data_5c60875f37e83f11841011178ad4e17b
#
_entry.id   5c60875f37e83f11841011178ad4e17b
#
_cell.length_a   1.000
_cell.length_b   1.000
_cell.length_c   1.000
_cell.angle_alpha   90.00
_cell.angle_beta   90.00
_cell.angle_gamma   90.00
#
_symmetry.space_group_name_H-M   'P 1'
#
loop_
_entity.id
_entity.type
_entity.pdbx_description
1 polymer ?
#
loop_
_entity_poly.entity_id
_entity_poly.type
_entity_poly.pdbx_seq_one_letter_code
_entity_poly.pdbx_strand_id
1 'polypeptide(L)'
;MVYIRNKRVKGMDYSYLVKSIWDKKKKVSKQETIKYLGRTEKITLDDIPEDYIDNKNIIKFFAKDQNASGKNYNKYVEKVRKDLFKKLAGPGPINLSIVYNEYSDDFSILEFYDKIVKHILYDVGDLWRRNELMIGTEHVVSNRLLGIISEMNKKDVKKKKKSKLLICNPSGERHNIVCNMLESILTNKGYNVYNISPSTPSKDVIKYVANIEPDMVLVSITLPANVQSGINLVKNISKGYDKPIVVGGQALTESTSKRFLPAIVMPNENTLEDNLKEIKYLVPA
;
A
#
# COMPACT_ATOMS: atom_id res chain seq x y z
N MET A 1 -5.76 -26.10 14.70
CA MET A 1 -5.09 -24.79 14.50
C MET A 1 -3.64 -24.93 14.93
N VAL A 2 -2.68 -24.51 14.09
CA VAL A 2 -1.24 -24.57 14.40
C VAL A 2 -0.73 -23.14 14.56
N TYR A 3 0.14 -22.89 15.57
CA TYR A 3 0.70 -21.57 15.89
C TYR A 3 1.95 -21.68 16.76
N ILE A 4 2.71 -20.60 16.90
CA ILE A 4 3.86 -20.51 17.81
C ILE A 4 3.39 -19.99 19.16
N ARG A 5 3.75 -20.71 20.22
CA ARG A 5 3.49 -20.33 21.61
C ARG A 5 4.79 -20.01 22.30
N ASN A 6 4.86 -18.84 22.93
CA ASN A 6 5.98 -18.45 23.76
C ASN A 6 5.75 -18.84 25.20
N LYS A 7 6.81 -19.28 25.87
CA LYS A 7 6.84 -19.58 27.31
C LYS A 7 8.06 -18.93 27.96
N ARG A 8 7.83 -18.15 28.98
CA ARG A 8 8.90 -17.51 29.74
C ARG A 8 9.43 -18.44 30.82
N VAL A 9 10.75 -18.71 30.82
CA VAL A 9 11.43 -19.56 31.79
C VAL A 9 12.70 -18.84 32.25
N LYS A 10 12.83 -18.57 33.54
CA LYS A 10 14.00 -17.86 34.15
C LYS A 10 14.36 -16.56 33.41
N GLY A 11 13.35 -15.75 33.07
CA GLY A 11 13.53 -14.46 32.42
C GLY A 11 13.77 -14.50 30.89
N MET A 12 13.88 -15.66 30.29
CA MET A 12 14.07 -15.87 28.84
C MET A 12 12.82 -16.44 28.20
N ASP A 13 12.51 -15.98 26.98
CA ASP A 13 11.36 -16.46 26.21
C ASP A 13 11.78 -17.58 25.25
N TYR A 14 11.02 -18.67 25.27
CA TYR A 14 11.21 -19.86 24.45
C TYR A 14 9.97 -20.13 23.62
N SER A 15 10.17 -20.51 22.36
CA SER A 15 9.10 -20.75 21.39
C SER A 15 8.89 -22.22 21.12
N TYR A 16 7.63 -22.58 20.96
CA TYR A 16 7.16 -23.94 20.66
C TYR A 16 6.17 -23.86 19.51
N LEU A 17 6.33 -24.72 18.51
CA LEU A 17 5.30 -24.97 17.51
C LEU A 17 4.26 -25.90 18.13
N VAL A 18 3.01 -25.43 18.23
CA VAL A 18 1.93 -26.15 18.89
C VAL A 18 0.70 -26.29 18.00
N LYS A 19 -0.01 -27.40 18.16
CA LYS A 19 -1.29 -27.68 17.52
C LYS A 19 -2.38 -27.66 18.56
N SER A 20 -3.43 -26.85 18.33
CA SER A 20 -4.65 -26.90 19.15
C SER A 20 -5.62 -27.89 18.54
N ILE A 21 -6.06 -28.86 19.34
CA ILE A 21 -7.00 -29.92 18.98
C ILE A 21 -8.21 -29.79 19.90
N TRP A 22 -9.42 -29.76 19.30
CA TRP A 22 -10.65 -29.73 20.06
C TRP A 22 -11.04 -31.14 20.53
N ASP A 23 -11.06 -31.35 21.83
CA ASP A 23 -11.57 -32.58 22.42
C ASP A 23 -13.10 -32.53 22.54
N LYS A 24 -13.79 -33.23 21.63
CA LYS A 24 -15.26 -33.24 21.57
C LYS A 24 -15.90 -33.84 22.83
N LYS A 25 -15.21 -34.77 23.52
CA LYS A 25 -15.75 -35.44 24.72
C LYS A 25 -15.67 -34.52 25.94
N LYS A 26 -14.54 -33.82 26.10
CA LYS A 26 -14.28 -32.92 27.24
C LYS A 26 -14.72 -31.50 26.99
N LYS A 27 -15.12 -31.12 25.75
CA LYS A 27 -15.46 -29.76 25.32
C LYS A 27 -14.40 -28.75 25.68
N VAL A 28 -13.12 -29.11 25.58
CA VAL A 28 -11.96 -28.26 25.85
C VAL A 28 -10.95 -28.33 24.71
N SER A 29 -10.18 -27.27 24.53
CA SER A 29 -9.07 -27.27 23.57
C SER A 29 -7.81 -27.80 24.23
N LYS A 30 -7.24 -28.88 23.70
CA LYS A 30 -5.97 -29.47 24.13
C LYS A 30 -4.85 -28.96 23.22
N GLN A 31 -3.72 -28.55 23.80
CA GLN A 31 -2.54 -28.17 23.05
C GLN A 31 -1.55 -29.33 23.00
N GLU A 32 -1.04 -29.61 21.81
CA GLU A 32 -0.01 -30.58 21.55
C GLU A 32 1.22 -29.88 20.98
N THR A 33 2.40 -30.16 21.56
CA THR A 33 3.65 -29.58 21.06
C THR A 33 4.14 -30.41 19.88
N ILE A 34 4.29 -29.75 18.71
CA ILE A 34 4.82 -30.37 17.50
C ILE A 34 6.35 -30.32 17.54
N LYS A 35 6.93 -29.15 17.86
CA LYS A 35 8.39 -28.95 17.88
C LYS A 35 8.77 -27.87 18.88
N TYR A 36 9.85 -28.06 19.59
CA TYR A 36 10.55 -27.00 20.32
C TYR A 36 11.44 -26.24 19.34
N LEU A 37 11.30 -24.90 19.29
CA LEU A 37 11.98 -24.05 18.31
C LEU A 37 13.21 -23.33 18.89
N GLY A 38 13.36 -23.29 20.23
CA GLY A 38 14.48 -22.63 20.88
C GLY A 38 14.12 -21.28 21.51
N ARG A 39 15.12 -20.41 21.70
CA ARG A 39 14.90 -19.06 22.24
C ARG A 39 14.18 -18.21 21.21
N THR A 40 13.11 -17.52 21.64
CA THR A 40 12.24 -16.71 20.78
C THR A 40 13.02 -15.70 19.93
N GLU A 41 14.05 -15.08 20.49
CA GLU A 41 14.92 -14.11 19.81
C GLU A 41 15.80 -14.68 18.68
N LYS A 42 15.96 -16.03 18.63
CA LYS A 42 16.87 -16.71 17.69
C LYS A 42 16.14 -17.56 16.65
N ILE A 43 14.85 -17.77 16.79
CA ILE A 43 14.10 -18.62 15.86
C ILE A 43 13.91 -17.92 14.52
N THR A 44 13.97 -18.73 13.46
CA THR A 44 13.79 -18.30 12.06
C THR A 44 12.73 -19.16 11.38
N LEU A 45 12.29 -18.78 10.19
CA LEU A 45 11.39 -19.61 9.39
C LEU A 45 12.01 -20.96 9.03
N ASP A 46 13.33 -21.05 8.95
CA ASP A 46 14.06 -22.28 8.64
C ASP A 46 13.96 -23.31 9.79
N ASP A 47 13.60 -22.87 11.01
CA ASP A 47 13.34 -23.76 12.16
C ASP A 47 11.95 -24.40 12.11
N ILE A 48 11.08 -23.91 11.23
CA ILE A 48 9.71 -24.41 11.05
C ILE A 48 9.72 -25.59 10.06
N PRO A 49 9.08 -26.73 10.39
CA PRO A 49 8.93 -27.82 9.43
C PRO A 49 8.18 -27.38 8.17
N GLU A 50 8.58 -27.90 7.01
CA GLU A 50 8.04 -27.50 5.69
C GLU A 50 6.50 -27.56 5.63
N ASP A 51 5.89 -28.56 6.26
CA ASP A 51 4.42 -28.74 6.34
C ASP A 51 3.69 -27.53 6.97
N TYR A 52 4.40 -26.69 7.73
CA TYR A 52 3.81 -25.59 8.50
C TYR A 52 4.34 -24.22 8.10
N ILE A 53 5.31 -24.13 7.21
CA ILE A 53 5.94 -22.86 6.78
C ILE A 53 4.90 -21.89 6.20
N ASP A 54 3.89 -22.41 5.51
CA ASP A 54 2.82 -21.65 4.88
C ASP A 54 1.61 -21.37 5.79
N ASN A 55 1.70 -21.75 7.07
CA ASN A 55 0.60 -21.56 8.01
C ASN A 55 0.49 -20.08 8.41
N LYS A 56 -0.70 -19.49 8.21
CA LYS A 56 -0.97 -18.06 8.48
C LYS A 56 -0.57 -17.59 9.89
N ASN A 57 -0.76 -18.42 10.92
CA ASN A 57 -0.43 -18.01 12.29
C ASN A 57 1.08 -18.01 12.56
N ILE A 58 1.82 -18.87 11.86
CA ILE A 58 3.28 -18.93 11.95
C ILE A 58 3.88 -17.74 11.23
N ILE A 59 3.39 -17.46 10.04
CA ILE A 59 3.77 -16.27 9.26
C ILE A 59 3.50 -15.00 10.06
N LYS A 60 2.32 -14.88 10.68
CA LYS A 60 1.97 -13.74 11.57
C LYS A 60 2.92 -13.59 12.74
N PHE A 61 3.37 -14.67 13.33
CA PHE A 61 4.32 -14.63 14.43
C PHE A 61 5.63 -13.94 14.02
N PHE A 62 6.21 -14.38 12.89
CA PHE A 62 7.44 -13.78 12.36
C PHE A 62 7.24 -12.37 11.78
N ALA A 63 6.05 -12.02 11.31
CA ALA A 63 5.74 -10.67 10.82
C ALA A 63 5.58 -9.64 11.96
N LYS A 64 5.13 -10.06 13.14
CA LYS A 64 4.93 -9.17 14.31
C LYS A 64 6.20 -8.93 15.12
N ASP A 65 7.13 -9.86 15.10
CA ASP A 65 8.36 -9.76 15.87
C ASP A 65 9.42 -8.97 15.09
N GLN A 66 9.39 -7.64 15.23
CA GLN A 66 10.37 -6.72 14.61
C GLN A 66 11.82 -7.01 15.05
N ASN A 67 12.03 -7.80 16.10
CA ASN A 67 13.33 -8.21 16.62
C ASN A 67 13.79 -9.56 16.07
N ALA A 68 12.91 -10.40 15.54
CA ALA A 68 13.28 -11.66 14.88
C ALA A 68 13.58 -11.43 13.40
N SER A 69 14.74 -10.90 13.13
CA SER A 69 15.43 -10.67 11.87
C SER A 69 14.52 -10.14 10.71
N GLY A 70 14.70 -8.85 10.38
CA GLY A 70 14.08 -8.19 9.22
C GLY A 70 14.22 -9.00 7.90
N LYS A 71 15.14 -9.98 7.87
CA LYS A 71 15.36 -10.92 6.79
C LYS A 71 14.19 -11.88 6.55
N ASN A 72 13.52 -12.38 7.62
CA ASN A 72 12.38 -13.29 7.50
C ASN A 72 11.11 -12.55 7.10
N TYR A 73 10.90 -11.35 7.65
CA TYR A 73 9.81 -10.49 7.22
C TYR A 73 9.93 -10.11 5.75
N ASN A 74 11.12 -9.76 5.27
CA ASN A 74 11.35 -9.42 3.87
C ASN A 74 11.11 -10.63 2.93
N LYS A 75 11.53 -11.84 3.31
CA LYS A 75 11.22 -13.08 2.57
C LYS A 75 9.70 -13.30 2.48
N TYR A 76 8.98 -13.07 3.58
CA TYR A 76 7.52 -13.18 3.59
C TYR A 76 6.85 -12.15 2.67
N VAL A 77 7.24 -10.87 2.78
CA VAL A 77 6.75 -9.79 1.91
C VAL A 77 6.98 -10.13 0.43
N GLU A 78 8.17 -10.63 0.11
CA GLU A 78 8.50 -11.04 -1.26
C GLU A 78 7.64 -12.22 -1.74
N LYS A 79 7.38 -13.22 -0.89
CA LYS A 79 6.46 -14.31 -1.20
C LYS A 79 5.05 -13.79 -1.47
N VAL A 80 4.51 -12.91 -0.61
CA VAL A 80 3.19 -12.30 -0.80
C VAL A 80 3.12 -11.53 -2.12
N ARG A 81 4.16 -10.77 -2.49
CA ARG A 81 4.23 -10.07 -3.78
C ARG A 81 4.10 -11.03 -4.95
N LYS A 82 4.91 -12.11 -4.95
CA LYS A 82 4.89 -13.13 -6.01
C LYS A 82 3.55 -13.84 -6.12
N ASP A 83 2.99 -14.25 -4.98
CA ASP A 83 1.70 -14.95 -4.93
C ASP A 83 0.55 -14.04 -5.40
N LEU A 84 0.52 -12.80 -4.93
CA LEU A 84 -0.49 -11.84 -5.34
C LEU A 84 -0.36 -11.49 -6.82
N PHE A 85 0.86 -11.22 -7.31
CA PHE A 85 1.08 -10.96 -8.74
C PHE A 85 0.59 -12.14 -9.61
N LYS A 86 0.94 -13.37 -9.23
CA LYS A 86 0.47 -14.59 -9.94
C LYS A 86 -1.06 -14.68 -9.98
N LYS A 87 -1.75 -14.36 -8.88
CA LYS A 87 -3.22 -14.33 -8.83
C LYS A 87 -3.78 -13.22 -9.72
N LEU A 88 -3.17 -12.03 -9.67
CA LEU A 88 -3.61 -10.88 -10.45
C LEU A 88 -3.39 -11.07 -11.96
N ALA A 89 -2.29 -11.68 -12.37
CA ALA A 89 -1.95 -11.96 -13.78
C ALA A 89 -2.61 -13.24 -14.32
N GLY A 90 -3.15 -14.10 -13.44
CA GLY A 90 -3.73 -15.39 -13.81
C GLY A 90 -4.97 -15.27 -14.70
N PRO A 91 -5.29 -16.30 -15.51
CA PRO A 91 -6.49 -16.32 -16.32
C PRO A 91 -7.75 -16.48 -15.49
N GLY A 92 -8.86 -15.97 -16.00
CA GLY A 92 -10.20 -16.13 -15.40
C GLY A 92 -10.57 -15.11 -14.34
N PRO A 93 -11.83 -15.14 -13.87
CA PRO A 93 -12.32 -14.21 -12.88
C PRO A 93 -11.73 -14.51 -11.50
N ILE A 94 -11.48 -13.45 -10.72
CA ILE A 94 -11.05 -13.57 -9.33
C ILE A 94 -12.00 -12.81 -8.41
N ASN A 95 -12.21 -13.32 -7.20
CA ASN A 95 -12.95 -12.59 -6.19
C ASN A 95 -11.98 -11.69 -5.41
N LEU A 96 -12.04 -10.38 -5.71
CA LEU A 96 -11.11 -9.38 -5.17
C LEU A 96 -11.24 -9.23 -3.66
N SER A 97 -12.46 -9.37 -3.10
CA SER A 97 -12.68 -9.32 -1.66
C SER A 97 -12.02 -10.50 -0.94
N ILE A 98 -12.06 -11.70 -1.53
CA ILE A 98 -11.38 -12.88 -0.98
C ILE A 98 -9.86 -12.67 -1.02
N VAL A 99 -9.32 -12.23 -2.17
CA VAL A 99 -7.89 -11.95 -2.30
C VAL A 99 -7.42 -10.90 -1.29
N TYR A 100 -8.18 -9.81 -1.12
CA TYR A 100 -7.87 -8.80 -0.12
C TYR A 100 -7.88 -9.39 1.31
N ASN A 101 -8.93 -10.14 1.66
CA ASN A 101 -9.07 -10.71 3.00
C ASN A 101 -7.96 -11.71 3.37
N GLU A 102 -7.32 -12.33 2.38
CA GLU A 102 -6.16 -13.21 2.62
C GLU A 102 -4.99 -12.46 3.26
N TYR A 103 -4.83 -11.17 2.95
CA TYR A 103 -3.68 -10.35 3.38
C TYR A 103 -4.05 -9.24 4.37
N SER A 104 -5.34 -8.89 4.49
CA SER A 104 -5.81 -7.75 5.30
C SER A 104 -5.50 -7.87 6.79
N ASP A 105 -5.32 -9.10 7.27
CA ASP A 105 -4.94 -9.36 8.66
C ASP A 105 -3.42 -9.25 8.91
N ASP A 106 -2.61 -9.35 7.86
CA ASP A 106 -1.15 -9.42 7.94
C ASP A 106 -0.48 -8.05 7.74
N PHE A 107 -1.18 -7.13 7.07
CA PHE A 107 -0.69 -5.80 6.74
C PHE A 107 -1.71 -4.72 7.10
N SER A 108 -1.26 -3.61 7.66
CA SER A 108 -2.05 -2.38 7.63
C SER A 108 -2.23 -1.92 6.19
N ILE A 109 -3.23 -1.07 5.93
CA ILE A 109 -3.46 -0.49 4.59
C ILE A 109 -2.18 0.17 4.05
N LEU A 110 -1.49 0.91 4.89
CA LEU A 110 -0.27 1.61 4.51
C LEU A 110 0.86 0.65 4.16
N GLU A 111 1.08 -0.39 4.97
CA GLU A 111 2.08 -1.42 4.69
C GLU A 111 1.75 -2.21 3.44
N PHE A 112 0.49 -2.57 3.24
CA PHE A 112 0.06 -3.28 2.04
C PHE A 112 0.36 -2.46 0.78
N TYR A 113 0.07 -1.17 0.79
CA TYR A 113 0.36 -0.29 -0.35
C TYR A 113 1.87 -0.09 -0.55
N ASP A 114 2.61 0.24 0.50
CA ASP A 114 4.03 0.57 0.39
C ASP A 114 4.89 -0.67 0.09
N LYS A 115 4.62 -1.79 0.77
CA LYS A 115 5.45 -2.99 0.67
C LYS A 115 4.98 -4.00 -0.38
N ILE A 116 3.71 -4.01 -0.76
CA ILE A 116 3.16 -4.99 -1.70
C ILE A 116 2.76 -4.33 -3.01
N VAL A 117 1.75 -3.45 -3.01
CA VAL A 117 1.15 -2.92 -4.25
C VAL A 117 2.16 -2.08 -5.04
N LYS A 118 2.89 -1.17 -4.38
CA LYS A 118 3.93 -0.32 -5.02
C LYS A 118 4.97 -1.16 -5.77
N HIS A 119 5.43 -2.23 -5.15
CA HIS A 119 6.43 -3.11 -5.77
C HIS A 119 5.88 -3.93 -6.92
N ILE A 120 4.64 -4.45 -6.80
CA ILE A 120 3.97 -5.12 -7.93
C ILE A 120 3.84 -4.17 -9.13
N LEU A 121 3.47 -2.90 -8.89
CA LEU A 121 3.37 -1.90 -9.97
C LEU A 121 4.73 -1.61 -10.62
N TYR A 122 5.81 -1.56 -9.84
CA TYR A 122 7.16 -1.40 -10.39
C TYR A 122 7.58 -2.61 -11.22
N ASP A 123 7.36 -3.83 -10.72
CA ASP A 123 7.65 -5.07 -11.44
C ASP A 123 6.88 -5.16 -12.75
N VAL A 124 5.59 -4.80 -12.74
CA VAL A 124 4.73 -4.72 -13.95
C VAL A 124 5.30 -3.73 -14.95
N GLY A 125 5.67 -2.52 -14.50
CA GLY A 125 6.25 -1.49 -15.35
C GLY A 125 7.61 -1.90 -15.95
N ASP A 126 8.44 -2.62 -15.18
CA ASP A 126 9.74 -3.13 -15.63
C ASP A 126 9.59 -4.28 -16.64
N LEU A 127 8.70 -5.23 -16.37
CA LEU A 127 8.38 -6.32 -17.29
C LEU A 127 7.82 -5.79 -18.60
N TRP A 128 6.94 -4.80 -18.53
CA TRP A 128 6.39 -4.15 -19.73
C TRP A 128 7.50 -3.44 -20.55
N ARG A 129 8.38 -2.67 -19.91
CA ARG A 129 9.50 -2.00 -20.60
C ARG A 129 10.46 -2.96 -21.28
N ARG A 130 10.62 -4.17 -20.75
CA ARG A 130 11.46 -5.24 -21.31
C ARG A 130 10.74 -6.10 -22.33
N ASN A 131 9.48 -5.79 -22.65
CA ASN A 131 8.60 -6.60 -23.50
C ASN A 131 8.40 -8.05 -23.00
N GLU A 132 8.53 -8.26 -21.68
CA GLU A 132 8.31 -9.56 -21.03
C GLU A 132 6.85 -9.72 -20.53
N LEU A 133 6.05 -8.66 -20.60
CA LEU A 133 4.64 -8.65 -20.22
C LEU A 133 3.77 -8.08 -21.34
N MET A 134 2.74 -8.82 -21.70
CA MET A 134 1.75 -8.32 -22.67
C MET A 134 0.96 -7.15 -22.11
N ILE A 135 0.65 -6.15 -22.94
CA ILE A 135 -0.18 -4.99 -22.57
C ILE A 135 -1.51 -5.42 -21.94
N GLY A 136 -2.17 -6.45 -22.51
CA GLY A 136 -3.42 -6.98 -21.96
C GLY A 136 -3.28 -7.51 -20.54
N THR A 137 -2.16 -8.15 -20.21
CA THR A 137 -1.89 -8.64 -18.85
C THR A 137 -1.63 -7.47 -17.89
N GLU A 138 -0.90 -6.43 -18.30
CA GLU A 138 -0.72 -5.20 -17.53
C GLU A 138 -2.09 -4.58 -17.20
N HIS A 139 -2.97 -4.41 -18.17
CA HIS A 139 -4.32 -3.89 -17.95
C HIS A 139 -5.15 -4.74 -16.97
N VAL A 140 -5.07 -6.06 -17.09
CA VAL A 140 -5.77 -6.98 -16.17
C VAL A 140 -5.25 -6.82 -14.73
N VAL A 141 -3.93 -6.79 -14.54
CA VAL A 141 -3.32 -6.60 -13.21
C VAL A 141 -3.71 -5.26 -12.63
N SER A 142 -3.57 -4.18 -13.40
CA SER A 142 -3.91 -2.81 -12.98
C SER A 142 -5.38 -2.67 -12.58
N ASN A 143 -6.30 -3.19 -13.38
CA ASN A 143 -7.74 -3.15 -13.10
C ASN A 143 -8.10 -3.96 -11.84
N ARG A 144 -7.47 -5.12 -11.65
CA ARG A 144 -7.68 -5.95 -10.45
C ARG A 144 -7.13 -5.29 -9.20
N LEU A 145 -5.97 -4.62 -9.28
CA LEU A 145 -5.44 -3.83 -8.17
C LEU A 145 -6.37 -2.68 -7.81
N LEU A 146 -6.89 -1.94 -8.79
CA LEU A 146 -7.91 -0.90 -8.55
C LEU A 146 -9.15 -1.47 -7.86
N GLY A 147 -9.59 -2.66 -8.25
CA GLY A 147 -10.71 -3.34 -7.58
C GLY A 147 -10.40 -3.69 -6.12
N ILE A 148 -9.19 -4.19 -5.80
CA ILE A 148 -8.77 -4.46 -4.42
C ILE A 148 -8.75 -3.15 -3.61
N ILE A 149 -8.19 -2.07 -4.15
CA ILE A 149 -8.16 -0.75 -3.50
C ILE A 149 -9.59 -0.26 -3.21
N SER A 150 -10.51 -0.45 -4.16
CA SER A 150 -11.93 -0.11 -3.97
C SER A 150 -12.59 -0.91 -2.85
N GLU A 151 -12.30 -2.21 -2.72
CA GLU A 151 -12.79 -3.04 -1.61
C GLU A 151 -12.25 -2.55 -0.25
N MET A 152 -10.99 -2.11 -0.20
CA MET A 152 -10.39 -1.55 1.01
C MET A 152 -11.10 -0.28 1.47
N ASN A 153 -11.57 0.56 0.55
CA ASN A 153 -12.26 1.82 0.85
C ASN A 153 -13.64 1.63 1.50
N LYS A 154 -14.26 0.47 1.33
CA LYS A 154 -15.60 0.19 1.89
C LYS A 154 -15.60 -0.05 3.40
N LYS A 155 -14.45 -0.33 4.01
CA LYS A 155 -14.42 -0.93 5.37
C LYS A 155 -14.41 0.04 6.54
N ASP A 156 -13.93 1.30 6.43
CA ASP A 156 -13.88 2.18 7.61
C ASP A 156 -13.87 3.68 7.24
N VAL A 157 -15.02 4.28 7.16
CA VAL A 157 -15.12 5.75 7.13
C VAL A 157 -15.12 6.27 8.57
N LYS A 158 -13.94 6.58 9.12
CA LYS A 158 -13.82 7.33 10.40
C LYS A 158 -14.50 8.69 10.25
N LYS A 159 -14.91 9.30 11.39
CA LYS A 159 -15.53 10.65 11.39
C LYS A 159 -14.73 11.59 10.49
N LYS A 160 -15.39 12.17 9.48
CA LYS A 160 -14.76 13.07 8.50
C LYS A 160 -14.10 14.25 9.22
N LYS A 161 -12.85 14.51 8.90
CA LYS A 161 -12.17 15.76 9.25
C LYS A 161 -12.76 16.90 8.42
N LYS A 162 -12.57 18.14 8.87
CA LYS A 162 -13.03 19.31 8.11
C LYS A 162 -12.20 19.56 6.87
N SER A 163 -10.92 19.20 6.86
CA SER A 163 -9.98 19.52 5.75
C SER A 163 -10.30 18.76 4.47
N LYS A 164 -10.34 19.50 3.36
CA LYS A 164 -10.64 19.02 2.02
C LYS A 164 -9.35 18.86 1.23
N LEU A 165 -9.14 17.73 0.60
CA LEU A 165 -7.98 17.44 -0.25
C LEU A 165 -8.46 17.15 -1.67
N LEU A 166 -7.83 17.75 -2.67
CA LEU A 166 -8.06 17.47 -4.07
C LEU A 166 -6.91 16.65 -4.63
N ILE A 167 -7.21 15.50 -5.23
CA ILE A 167 -6.24 14.64 -5.93
C ILE A 167 -6.53 14.71 -7.43
N CYS A 168 -5.50 14.95 -8.24
CA CYS A 168 -5.64 14.98 -9.68
C CYS A 168 -4.39 14.50 -10.42
N ASN A 169 -4.56 14.22 -11.72
CA ASN A 169 -3.49 14.04 -12.67
C ASN A 169 -3.53 15.18 -13.71
N PRO A 170 -2.38 15.57 -14.29
CA PRO A 170 -2.40 16.47 -15.43
C PRO A 170 -3.03 15.81 -16.66
N SER A 171 -3.48 16.61 -17.60
CA SER A 171 -4.01 16.13 -18.88
C SER A 171 -2.99 15.21 -19.58
N GLY A 172 -3.45 14.08 -20.07
CA GLY A 172 -2.63 13.02 -20.66
C GLY A 172 -2.16 11.92 -19.70
N GLU A 173 -2.16 12.18 -18.39
CA GLU A 173 -1.75 11.18 -17.39
C GLU A 173 -2.92 10.26 -17.02
N ARG A 174 -2.81 8.99 -17.44
CA ARG A 174 -3.85 7.98 -17.22
C ARG A 174 -3.57 7.05 -16.04
N HIS A 175 -2.37 7.10 -15.46
CA HIS A 175 -1.99 6.27 -14.32
C HIS A 175 -2.58 6.83 -13.03
N ASN A 176 -3.69 6.26 -12.59
CA ASN A 176 -4.44 6.75 -11.44
C ASN A 176 -4.41 5.83 -10.21
N ILE A 177 -3.71 4.70 -10.26
CA ILE A 177 -3.66 3.76 -9.12
C ILE A 177 -3.14 4.45 -7.87
N VAL A 178 -2.07 5.25 -7.98
CA VAL A 178 -1.52 6.00 -6.85
C VAL A 178 -2.53 7.02 -6.30
N CYS A 179 -3.31 7.68 -7.17
CA CYS A 179 -4.38 8.58 -6.75
C CYS A 179 -5.45 7.86 -5.93
N ASN A 180 -5.86 6.67 -6.34
CA ASN A 180 -6.83 5.85 -5.62
C ASN A 180 -6.26 5.30 -4.29
N MET A 181 -4.97 4.96 -4.25
CA MET A 181 -4.28 4.58 -3.00
C MET A 181 -4.26 5.75 -2.01
N LEU A 182 -3.89 6.95 -2.46
CA LEU A 182 -3.87 8.15 -1.63
C LEU A 182 -5.27 8.49 -1.13
N GLU A 183 -6.28 8.45 -2.00
CA GLU A 183 -7.69 8.63 -1.61
C GLU A 183 -8.08 7.66 -0.49
N SER A 184 -7.77 6.37 -0.66
CA SER A 184 -8.03 5.34 0.35
C SER A 184 -7.39 5.68 1.69
N ILE A 185 -6.08 5.95 1.70
CA ILE A 185 -5.34 6.24 2.92
C ILE A 185 -5.84 7.51 3.60
N LEU A 186 -6.00 8.59 2.83
CA LEU A 186 -6.38 9.90 3.36
C LEU A 186 -7.82 9.91 3.87
N THR A 187 -8.74 9.23 3.18
CA THR A 187 -10.12 9.03 3.65
C THR A 187 -10.15 8.25 4.96
N ASN A 188 -9.35 7.18 5.08
CA ASN A 188 -9.20 6.43 6.33
C ASN A 188 -8.60 7.27 7.47
N LYS A 189 -7.76 8.25 7.15
CA LYS A 189 -7.25 9.25 8.11
C LYS A 189 -8.28 10.34 8.44
N GLY A 190 -9.45 10.34 7.79
CA GLY A 190 -10.58 11.22 8.08
C GLY A 190 -10.65 12.49 7.23
N TYR A 191 -9.77 12.69 6.23
CA TYR A 191 -9.86 13.81 5.31
C TYR A 191 -11.06 13.68 4.35
N ASN A 192 -11.60 14.82 3.90
CA ASN A 192 -12.55 14.87 2.80
C ASN A 192 -11.77 14.89 1.49
N VAL A 193 -11.70 13.76 0.79
CA VAL A 193 -10.89 13.61 -0.42
C VAL A 193 -11.78 13.70 -1.65
N TYR A 194 -11.38 14.54 -2.60
CA TYR A 194 -11.96 14.68 -3.93
C TYR A 194 -10.93 14.18 -4.94
N ASN A 195 -11.14 13.02 -5.50
CA ASN A 195 -10.25 12.42 -6.50
C ASN A 195 -10.87 12.60 -7.89
N ILE A 196 -10.28 13.48 -8.69
CA ILE A 196 -10.70 13.77 -10.07
C ILE A 196 -9.76 13.18 -11.12
N SER A 197 -8.93 12.20 -10.75
CA SER A 197 -8.10 11.43 -11.69
C SER A 197 -8.97 10.42 -12.49
N PRO A 198 -8.53 9.97 -13.67
CA PRO A 198 -7.31 10.32 -14.39
C PRO A 198 -7.48 11.48 -15.37
N SER A 199 -6.32 12.01 -15.86
CA SER A 199 -6.25 12.87 -17.08
C SER A 199 -7.25 14.01 -17.14
N THR A 200 -7.38 14.81 -16.07
CA THR A 200 -8.32 15.93 -16.02
C THR A 200 -7.74 17.17 -16.72
N PRO A 201 -8.46 17.80 -17.66
CA PRO A 201 -8.04 19.05 -18.28
C PRO A 201 -7.79 20.16 -17.25
N SER A 202 -6.70 20.93 -17.41
CA SER A 202 -6.31 21.97 -16.44
C SER A 202 -7.42 22.96 -16.13
N LYS A 203 -8.22 23.35 -17.13
CA LYS A 203 -9.38 24.26 -16.93
C LYS A 203 -10.43 23.70 -15.98
N ASP A 204 -10.62 22.37 -16.00
CA ASP A 204 -11.62 21.73 -15.14
C ASP A 204 -11.05 21.52 -13.72
N VAL A 205 -9.74 21.20 -13.59
CA VAL A 205 -9.07 21.20 -12.28
C VAL A 205 -9.22 22.55 -11.60
N ILE A 206 -8.96 23.68 -12.33
CA ILE A 206 -9.08 25.04 -11.78
C ILE A 206 -10.51 25.32 -11.31
N LYS A 207 -11.51 24.94 -12.10
CA LYS A 207 -12.92 25.05 -11.69
C LYS A 207 -13.23 24.27 -10.42
N TYR A 208 -12.72 23.03 -10.31
CA TYR A 208 -12.87 22.22 -9.11
C TYR A 208 -12.21 22.88 -7.89
N VAL A 209 -10.99 23.42 -8.05
CA VAL A 209 -10.30 24.16 -6.99
C VAL A 209 -11.14 25.34 -6.51
N ALA A 210 -11.70 26.11 -7.44
CA ALA A 210 -12.56 27.26 -7.10
C ALA A 210 -13.86 26.85 -6.42
N ASN A 211 -14.47 25.73 -6.83
CA ASN A 211 -15.77 25.30 -6.30
C ASN A 211 -15.69 24.64 -4.92
N ILE A 212 -14.66 23.81 -4.68
CA ILE A 212 -14.54 23.07 -3.43
C ILE A 212 -13.61 23.73 -2.41
N GLU A 213 -12.79 24.68 -2.84
CA GLU A 213 -11.81 25.39 -2.00
C GLU A 213 -11.00 24.42 -1.15
N PRO A 214 -10.22 23.50 -1.77
CA PRO A 214 -9.49 22.50 -1.02
C PRO A 214 -8.43 23.13 -0.13
N ASP A 215 -8.06 22.46 0.94
CA ASP A 215 -6.98 22.89 1.82
C ASP A 215 -5.60 22.50 1.27
N MET A 216 -5.58 21.55 0.31
CA MET A 216 -4.38 21.14 -0.42
C MET A 216 -4.79 20.49 -1.74
N VAL A 217 -3.94 20.67 -2.77
CA VAL A 217 -4.02 19.97 -4.06
C VAL A 217 -2.85 19.02 -4.18
N LEU A 218 -3.15 17.75 -4.48
CA LEU A 218 -2.18 16.69 -4.72
C LEU A 218 -2.17 16.35 -6.22
N VAL A 219 -1.01 16.47 -6.86
CA VAL A 219 -0.82 16.18 -8.29
C VAL A 219 0.09 14.98 -8.46
N SER A 220 -0.38 13.93 -9.13
CA SER A 220 0.41 12.72 -9.39
C SER A 220 0.81 12.63 -10.86
N ILE A 221 2.11 12.38 -11.12
CA ILE A 221 2.70 12.30 -12.48
C ILE A 221 3.56 11.04 -12.56
N THR A 222 3.10 10.06 -13.34
CA THR A 222 3.79 8.77 -13.48
C THR A 222 4.71 8.71 -14.70
N LEU A 223 4.29 9.30 -15.82
CA LEU A 223 5.07 9.25 -17.06
C LEU A 223 5.90 10.53 -17.29
N PRO A 224 7.18 10.41 -17.68
CA PRO A 224 8.04 11.55 -18.03
C PRO A 224 7.42 12.46 -19.12
N ALA A 225 6.70 11.89 -20.07
CA ALA A 225 6.00 12.64 -21.13
C ALA A 225 4.96 13.63 -20.58
N ASN A 226 4.42 13.41 -19.37
CA ASN A 226 3.41 14.24 -18.74
C ASN A 226 3.97 15.32 -17.79
N VAL A 227 5.29 15.36 -17.58
CA VAL A 227 5.94 16.32 -16.69
C VAL A 227 5.63 17.76 -17.10
N GLN A 228 5.72 18.08 -18.40
CA GLN A 228 5.44 19.44 -18.88
C GLN A 228 3.97 19.83 -18.68
N SER A 229 3.03 18.90 -18.89
CA SER A 229 1.61 19.10 -18.61
C SER A 229 1.37 19.36 -17.12
N GLY A 230 2.08 18.63 -16.24
CA GLY A 230 2.05 18.85 -14.79
C GLY A 230 2.57 20.23 -14.37
N ILE A 231 3.70 20.67 -14.93
CA ILE A 231 4.25 22.00 -14.67
C ILE A 231 3.24 23.11 -15.06
N ASN A 232 2.63 22.97 -16.23
CA ASN A 232 1.62 23.91 -16.70
C ASN A 232 0.37 23.91 -15.79
N LEU A 233 -0.06 22.72 -15.33
CA LEU A 233 -1.17 22.59 -14.38
C LEU A 233 -0.88 23.33 -13.08
N VAL A 234 0.29 23.07 -12.45
CA VAL A 234 0.70 23.74 -11.20
C VAL A 234 0.73 25.26 -11.38
N LYS A 235 1.38 25.76 -12.44
CA LYS A 235 1.42 27.20 -12.74
C LYS A 235 0.02 27.80 -12.89
N ASN A 236 -0.91 27.09 -13.49
CA ASN A 236 -2.26 27.60 -13.69
C ASN A 236 -3.08 27.58 -12.39
N ILE A 237 -2.93 26.56 -11.54
CA ILE A 237 -3.56 26.53 -10.22
C ILE A 237 -3.02 27.67 -9.36
N SER A 238 -1.70 27.88 -9.30
CA SER A 238 -1.04 28.90 -8.45
C SER A 238 -1.44 30.34 -8.77
N LYS A 239 -2.07 30.65 -9.91
CA LYS A 239 -2.56 32.00 -10.25
C LYS A 239 -3.71 32.48 -9.35
N GLY A 240 -4.46 31.55 -8.76
CA GLY A 240 -5.64 31.92 -7.95
C GLY A 240 -5.82 30.99 -6.73
N TYR A 241 -4.78 30.28 -6.33
CA TYR A 241 -4.81 29.36 -5.19
C TYR A 241 -3.52 29.52 -4.37
N ASP A 242 -3.67 29.91 -3.12
CA ASP A 242 -2.59 30.26 -2.18
C ASP A 242 -2.24 29.17 -1.16
N LYS A 243 -3.03 28.10 -1.15
CA LYS A 243 -2.78 26.95 -0.25
C LYS A 243 -1.81 25.96 -0.88
N PRO A 244 -1.28 24.97 -0.10
CA PRO A 244 -0.26 24.04 -0.59
C PRO A 244 -0.69 23.25 -1.82
N ILE A 245 0.23 23.19 -2.80
CA ILE A 245 0.18 22.26 -3.94
C ILE A 245 1.33 21.29 -3.76
N VAL A 246 1.05 20.00 -3.74
CA VAL A 246 2.03 18.94 -3.59
C VAL A 246 2.07 18.12 -4.86
N VAL A 247 3.27 17.90 -5.39
CA VAL A 247 3.47 17.11 -6.61
C VAL A 247 4.30 15.88 -6.28
N GLY A 248 3.81 14.72 -6.69
CA GLY A 248 4.48 13.44 -6.51
C GLY A 248 4.38 12.58 -7.77
N GLY A 249 5.05 11.44 -7.74
CA GLY A 249 4.97 10.43 -8.79
C GLY A 249 6.31 10.09 -9.44
N GLN A 250 6.34 8.94 -10.08
CA GLN A 250 7.55 8.29 -10.57
C GLN A 250 8.32 9.09 -11.64
N ALA A 251 7.65 10.00 -12.33
CA ALA A 251 8.27 10.86 -13.36
C ALA A 251 9.16 11.97 -12.79
N LEU A 252 9.12 12.22 -11.48
CA LEU A 252 9.84 13.33 -10.87
C LEU A 252 11.27 12.95 -10.57
N THR A 253 12.19 13.83 -10.97
CA THR A 253 13.62 13.72 -10.71
C THR A 253 14.10 15.00 -10.03
N GLU A 254 15.28 15.00 -9.44
CA GLU A 254 15.86 16.21 -8.84
C GLU A 254 15.90 17.38 -9.84
N SER A 255 16.25 17.11 -11.09
CA SER A 255 16.32 18.13 -12.14
C SER A 255 14.97 18.71 -12.55
N THR A 256 13.89 17.91 -12.47
CA THR A 256 12.52 18.37 -12.80
C THR A 256 11.83 19.03 -11.63
N SER A 257 12.20 18.71 -10.39
CA SER A 257 11.54 19.20 -9.18
C SER A 257 11.54 20.72 -9.08
N LYS A 258 12.66 21.39 -9.39
CA LYS A 258 12.78 22.84 -9.35
C LYS A 258 11.83 23.58 -10.31
N ARG A 259 11.34 22.90 -11.34
CA ARG A 259 10.44 23.47 -12.35
C ARG A 259 8.98 23.54 -11.89
N PHE A 260 8.64 22.90 -10.77
CA PHE A 260 7.30 22.89 -10.22
C PHE A 260 7.01 24.02 -9.22
N LEU A 261 7.95 24.89 -8.96
CA LEU A 261 7.70 26.03 -8.07
C LEU A 261 6.42 26.78 -8.46
N PRO A 262 5.57 27.19 -7.47
CA PRO A 262 5.79 27.13 -6.01
C PRO A 262 5.34 25.82 -5.31
N ALA A 263 5.00 24.76 -6.06
CA ALA A 263 4.57 23.51 -5.46
C ALA A 263 5.71 22.81 -4.70
N ILE A 264 5.31 22.05 -3.68
CA ILE A 264 6.19 21.16 -2.91
C ILE A 264 6.29 19.83 -3.67
N VAL A 265 7.51 19.39 -3.96
CA VAL A 265 7.75 18.14 -4.64
C VAL A 265 8.12 17.05 -3.64
N MET A 266 7.38 15.96 -3.64
CA MET A 266 7.67 14.77 -2.83
C MET A 266 8.70 13.90 -3.56
N PRO A 267 9.87 13.61 -2.96
CA PRO A 267 10.87 12.71 -3.54
C PRO A 267 10.33 11.28 -3.74
N ASN A 268 10.78 10.61 -4.79
CA ASN A 268 10.40 9.22 -5.07
C ASN A 268 10.97 8.21 -4.06
N GLU A 269 12.07 8.58 -3.40
CA GLU A 269 12.74 7.76 -2.39
C GLU A 269 11.95 7.72 -1.09
N ASN A 270 11.07 8.69 -0.85
CA ASN A 270 10.25 8.71 0.36
C ASN A 270 9.31 7.52 0.42
N THR A 271 9.14 6.98 1.64
CA THR A 271 8.06 6.03 1.90
C THR A 271 6.70 6.72 1.85
N LEU A 272 5.63 5.95 1.68
CA LEU A 272 4.26 6.50 1.81
C LEU A 272 4.03 7.12 3.19
N GLU A 273 4.66 6.56 4.23
CA GLU A 273 4.56 7.08 5.59
C GLU A 273 5.18 8.48 5.72
N ASP A 274 6.35 8.70 5.12
CA ASP A 274 7.03 10.01 5.15
C ASP A 274 6.22 11.05 4.39
N ASN A 275 5.71 10.71 3.22
CA ASN A 275 4.83 11.58 2.44
C ASN A 275 3.54 11.94 3.22
N LEU A 276 2.98 10.99 3.97
CA LEU A 276 1.80 11.25 4.81
C LEU A 276 2.11 12.12 6.03
N LYS A 277 3.31 12.04 6.61
CA LYS A 277 3.76 12.94 7.67
C LYS A 277 3.84 14.38 7.15
N GLU A 278 4.40 14.55 5.96
CA GLU A 278 4.49 15.87 5.30
C GLU A 278 3.10 16.44 4.99
N ILE A 279 2.19 15.67 4.40
CA ILE A 279 0.80 16.07 4.16
C ILE A 279 0.12 16.51 5.47
N LYS A 280 0.31 15.76 6.56
CA LYS A 280 -0.25 16.10 7.86
C LYS A 280 0.33 17.38 8.45
N TYR A 281 1.60 17.65 8.20
CA TYR A 281 2.26 18.89 8.62
C TYR A 281 1.70 20.11 7.87
N LEU A 282 1.52 19.98 6.56
CA LEU A 282 1.02 21.04 5.69
C LEU A 282 -0.47 21.36 5.90
N VAL A 283 -1.26 20.32 6.21
CA VAL A 283 -2.70 20.44 6.49
C VAL A 283 -3.01 19.73 7.80
N PRO A 284 -2.91 20.42 8.93
CA PRO A 284 -3.28 19.86 10.23
C PRO A 284 -4.73 19.43 10.24
N ALA A 285 -4.97 18.36 10.99
CA ALA A 285 -6.28 17.73 11.09
C ALA A 285 -7.24 18.51 11.99
#